data_97e7c61bd0f42e266a1155ee3ace352e
#
_entry.id   97e7c61bd0f42e266a1155ee3ace352e
#
_cell.length_a   1.000
_cell.length_b   1.000
_cell.length_c   1.000
_cell.angle_alpha   90.00
_cell.angle_beta   90.00
_cell.angle_gamma   90.00
#
_symmetry.space_group_name_H-M   'P 1'
#
loop_
_entity.id
_entity.type
_entity.pdbx_description
1 polymer ?
#
loop_
_entity_poly.entity_id
_entity_poly.type
_entity_poly.pdbx_seq_one_letter_code
_entity_poly.pdbx_strand_id
1 'polypeptide(L)'
;MIKELEHNVDIDKLQFEVKNFLGKHDFWDTPQVSLTSITGENDWFCSIGKISHLSSPEKAYSTINKELEGSYIAEVINEYSKYYRWRLLNLRPGLSYTVHHDDRPGSRRNKRLHIPIVTNWNAFFCYHTYVPAHNLESTVKYHHLKYGNVYEADTSYLHNAINWGKEPRVHLVGVRYEKVAVKLQDQEQQSEYMKNFDLEPPAGIRTLERQVTQKLSNDK
;
A
#
# COMPACT_ATOMS: atom_id res chain seq x y z
N MET A 1 13.14 3.86 1.94
CA MET A 1 12.76 5.24 1.57
C MET A 1 12.18 5.22 0.17
N ILE A 2 11.60 6.33 -0.32
CA ILE A 2 11.03 6.41 -1.68
C ILE A 2 12.12 6.67 -2.70
N LYS A 3 12.05 5.96 -3.82
CA LYS A 3 12.86 6.17 -5.02
C LYS A 3 11.91 6.37 -6.20
N GLU A 4 12.11 7.44 -6.96
CA GLU A 4 11.49 7.60 -8.28
C GLU A 4 12.24 6.74 -9.30
N LEU A 5 11.51 6.04 -10.15
CA LEU A 5 12.05 5.11 -11.14
C LEU A 5 11.92 5.72 -12.53
N GLU A 6 12.91 5.47 -13.38
CA GLU A 6 12.76 5.65 -14.82
C GLU A 6 11.74 4.63 -15.36
N HIS A 7 10.86 5.04 -16.26
CA HIS A 7 9.81 4.20 -16.82
C HIS A 7 9.41 4.64 -18.23
N ASN A 8 8.78 3.72 -18.95
CA ASN A 8 8.19 3.96 -20.27
C ASN A 8 6.65 3.87 -20.24
N VAL A 9 6.06 3.84 -19.05
CA VAL A 9 4.61 3.73 -18.89
C VAL A 9 3.93 4.98 -19.42
N ASP A 10 2.98 4.82 -20.34
CA ASP A 10 2.04 5.85 -20.74
C ASP A 10 0.99 6.03 -19.64
N ILE A 11 1.25 6.98 -18.75
CA ILE A 11 0.41 7.20 -17.57
C ILE A 11 -0.98 7.69 -17.95
N ASP A 12 -1.14 8.46 -19.04
CA ASP A 12 -2.44 8.95 -19.50
C ASP A 12 -3.30 7.79 -20.00
N LYS A 13 -2.72 6.89 -20.80
CA LYS A 13 -3.39 5.66 -21.24
C LYS A 13 -3.77 4.78 -20.05
N LEU A 14 -2.86 4.57 -19.11
CA LEU A 14 -3.13 3.80 -17.90
C LEU A 14 -4.25 4.42 -17.06
N GLN A 15 -4.23 5.74 -16.87
CA GLN A 15 -5.27 6.45 -16.12
C GLN A 15 -6.65 6.27 -16.79
N PHE A 16 -6.70 6.40 -18.12
CA PHE A 16 -7.93 6.24 -18.87
C PHE A 16 -8.52 4.84 -18.67
N GLU A 17 -7.70 3.79 -18.81
CA GLU A 17 -8.17 2.41 -18.63
C GLU A 17 -8.59 2.12 -17.18
N VAL A 18 -7.83 2.59 -16.20
CA VAL A 18 -8.20 2.41 -14.77
C VAL A 18 -9.50 3.12 -14.45
N LYS A 19 -9.74 4.32 -14.97
CA LYS A 19 -11.02 5.04 -14.78
C LYS A 19 -12.19 4.28 -15.42
N ASN A 20 -12.01 3.77 -16.62
CA ASN A 20 -13.04 2.97 -17.31
C ASN A 20 -13.33 1.67 -16.56
N PHE A 21 -12.30 0.98 -16.10
CA PHE A 21 -12.44 -0.24 -15.29
C PHE A 21 -13.20 0.04 -13.99
N LEU A 22 -12.82 1.07 -13.25
CA LEU A 22 -13.51 1.44 -12.00
C LEU A 22 -14.95 1.89 -12.25
N GLY A 23 -15.22 2.63 -13.33
CA GLY A 23 -16.57 3.06 -13.71
C GLY A 23 -17.47 1.89 -14.10
N LYS A 24 -16.94 0.89 -14.80
CA LYS A 24 -17.65 -0.32 -15.20
C LYS A 24 -18.09 -1.18 -14.01
N HIS A 25 -17.27 -1.24 -12.96
CA HIS A 25 -17.47 -2.11 -11.80
C HIS A 25 -18.00 -1.40 -10.56
N ASP A 26 -18.15 -0.08 -10.61
CA ASP A 26 -18.57 0.74 -9.46
C ASP A 26 -17.69 0.54 -8.21
N PHE A 27 -16.37 0.42 -8.42
CA PHE A 27 -15.41 0.16 -7.34
C PHE A 27 -14.89 1.44 -6.65
N TRP A 28 -15.45 2.62 -6.95
CA TRP A 28 -14.96 3.89 -6.42
C TRP A 28 -15.07 4.00 -4.90
N ASP A 29 -16.06 3.34 -4.29
CA ASP A 29 -16.27 3.36 -2.85
C ASP A 29 -15.43 2.33 -2.08
N THR A 30 -14.77 1.41 -2.78
CA THR A 30 -13.89 0.43 -2.13
C THR A 30 -12.51 1.02 -1.87
N PRO A 31 -11.89 0.73 -0.71
CA PRO A 31 -10.53 1.18 -0.42
C PRO A 31 -9.47 0.43 -1.25
N GLN A 32 -9.78 -0.76 -1.75
CA GLN A 32 -8.85 -1.60 -2.50
C GLN A 32 -9.59 -2.51 -3.48
N VAL A 33 -8.98 -2.72 -4.66
CA VAL A 33 -9.43 -3.69 -5.67
C VAL A 33 -8.24 -4.52 -6.12
N SER A 34 -8.36 -5.85 -6.08
CA SER A 34 -7.34 -6.79 -6.55
C SER A 34 -7.33 -6.87 -8.06
N LEU A 35 -6.19 -6.67 -8.71
CA LEU A 35 -6.02 -6.84 -10.16
C LEU A 35 -5.37 -8.18 -10.51
N THR A 36 -4.78 -8.82 -9.51
CA THR A 36 -4.20 -10.16 -9.62
C THR A 36 -4.76 -11.07 -8.54
N SER A 37 -4.93 -12.34 -8.87
CA SER A 37 -5.39 -13.42 -8.00
C SER A 37 -4.39 -14.59 -8.02
N ILE A 38 -4.71 -15.68 -7.33
CA ILE A 38 -3.88 -16.90 -7.34
C ILE A 38 -4.06 -17.65 -8.67
N THR A 39 -5.28 -17.73 -9.16
CA THR A 39 -5.66 -18.54 -10.33
C THR A 39 -5.84 -17.74 -11.62
N GLY A 40 -5.92 -16.42 -11.55
CA GLY A 40 -6.29 -15.54 -12.66
C GLY A 40 -7.81 -15.35 -12.83
N GLU A 41 -8.64 -16.00 -12.03
CA GLU A 41 -10.06 -15.72 -12.01
C GLU A 41 -10.35 -14.29 -11.52
N ASN A 42 -11.46 -13.71 -11.98
CA ASN A 42 -11.88 -12.37 -11.61
C ASN A 42 -12.32 -12.30 -10.14
N ASP A 43 -11.36 -12.30 -9.24
CA ASP A 43 -11.58 -12.11 -7.80
C ASP A 43 -11.00 -10.76 -7.35
N TRP A 44 -11.87 -9.77 -7.34
CA TRP A 44 -11.52 -8.38 -7.07
C TRP A 44 -11.20 -8.08 -5.61
N PHE A 45 -11.42 -9.06 -4.72
CA PHE A 45 -11.26 -8.89 -3.28
C PHE A 45 -10.32 -9.91 -2.61
N CYS A 46 -9.76 -10.85 -3.36
CA CYS A 46 -8.94 -11.95 -2.82
C CYS A 46 -7.66 -11.49 -2.11
N SER A 47 -7.10 -10.36 -2.49
CA SER A 47 -5.80 -9.91 -1.99
C SER A 47 -5.84 -8.54 -1.29
N ILE A 48 -7.04 -8.04 -0.95
CA ILE A 48 -7.19 -6.76 -0.25
C ILE A 48 -6.90 -6.89 1.26
N GLY A 49 -6.77 -5.74 1.92
CA GLY A 49 -6.63 -5.67 3.38
C GLY A 49 -5.24 -6.01 3.91
N LYS A 50 -5.18 -6.40 5.18
CA LYS A 50 -3.93 -6.69 5.90
C LYS A 50 -3.32 -8.00 5.44
N ILE A 51 -1.98 -8.07 5.42
CA ILE A 51 -1.22 -9.29 5.04
C ILE A 51 -1.61 -10.48 5.92
N SER A 52 -1.85 -10.26 7.22
CA SER A 52 -2.27 -11.30 8.16
C SER A 52 -3.64 -11.93 7.88
N HIS A 53 -4.45 -11.29 7.03
CA HIS A 53 -5.79 -11.78 6.65
C HIS A 53 -5.80 -12.50 5.30
N LEU A 54 -4.67 -12.58 4.61
CA LEU A 54 -4.58 -13.28 3.34
C LEU A 54 -4.60 -14.80 3.55
N SER A 55 -5.31 -15.52 2.69
CA SER A 55 -5.36 -16.98 2.68
C SER A 55 -4.07 -17.62 2.18
N SER A 56 -3.21 -16.85 1.54
CA SER A 56 -1.94 -17.31 0.94
C SER A 56 -0.88 -16.21 1.05
N PRO A 57 0.42 -16.57 0.94
CA PRO A 57 1.49 -15.58 0.88
C PRO A 57 1.28 -14.59 -0.27
N GLU A 58 1.64 -13.32 -0.08
CA GLU A 58 1.43 -12.24 -1.07
C GLU A 58 1.93 -12.61 -2.48
N LYS A 59 3.04 -13.35 -2.59
CA LYS A 59 3.61 -13.80 -3.87
C LYS A 59 2.68 -14.73 -4.66
N ALA A 60 1.74 -15.41 -4.01
CA ALA A 60 0.78 -16.28 -4.70
C ALA A 60 -0.21 -15.49 -5.57
N TYR A 61 -0.47 -14.22 -5.24
CA TYR A 61 -1.39 -13.37 -5.99
C TYR A 61 -0.68 -12.68 -7.17
N SER A 62 -0.20 -13.48 -8.13
CA SER A 62 0.63 -13.01 -9.25
C SER A 62 -0.03 -13.12 -10.62
N THR A 63 -1.13 -13.87 -10.73
CA THR A 63 -1.82 -14.06 -12.01
C THR A 63 -2.83 -12.96 -12.25
N ILE A 64 -2.73 -12.31 -13.41
CA ILE A 64 -3.65 -11.23 -13.80
C ILE A 64 -5.06 -11.79 -13.93
N ASN A 65 -6.05 -11.05 -13.41
CA ASN A 65 -7.45 -11.42 -13.54
C ASN A 65 -7.89 -11.39 -15.02
N LYS A 66 -8.62 -12.41 -15.46
CA LYS A 66 -8.97 -12.65 -16.87
C LYS A 66 -9.55 -11.44 -17.61
N GLU A 67 -10.41 -10.67 -16.95
CA GLU A 67 -11.02 -9.48 -17.56
C GLU A 67 -10.01 -8.40 -17.95
N LEU A 68 -8.82 -8.41 -17.32
CA LEU A 68 -7.76 -7.46 -17.62
C LEU A 68 -6.82 -7.94 -18.74
N GLU A 69 -6.95 -9.20 -19.21
CA GLU A 69 -6.13 -9.73 -20.28
C GLU A 69 -6.25 -8.87 -21.55
N GLY A 70 -5.12 -8.52 -22.15
CA GLY A 70 -5.06 -7.65 -23.33
C GLY A 70 -5.25 -6.16 -23.06
N SER A 71 -5.50 -5.74 -21.80
CA SER A 71 -5.57 -4.33 -21.42
C SER A 71 -4.18 -3.72 -21.20
N TYR A 72 -4.08 -2.39 -21.26
CA TYR A 72 -2.85 -1.69 -20.92
C TYR A 72 -2.50 -1.82 -19.43
N ILE A 73 -3.48 -2.00 -18.56
CA ILE A 73 -3.26 -2.36 -17.16
C ILE A 73 -2.44 -3.65 -17.05
N ALA A 74 -2.81 -4.68 -17.83
CA ALA A 74 -2.08 -5.95 -17.86
C ALA A 74 -0.67 -5.80 -18.46
N GLU A 75 -0.49 -4.98 -19.51
CA GLU A 75 0.82 -4.67 -20.08
C GLU A 75 1.75 -4.07 -19.02
N VAL A 76 1.27 -3.07 -18.28
CA VAL A 76 2.03 -2.42 -17.19
C VAL A 76 2.35 -3.41 -16.07
N ILE A 77 1.41 -4.26 -15.65
CA ILE A 77 1.66 -5.30 -14.64
C ILE A 77 2.78 -6.25 -15.12
N ASN A 78 2.76 -6.65 -16.37
CA ASN A 78 3.76 -7.54 -16.96
C ASN A 78 5.14 -6.88 -17.11
N GLU A 79 5.21 -5.57 -17.42
CA GLU A 79 6.47 -4.81 -17.45
C GLU A 79 7.16 -4.86 -16.08
N TYR A 80 6.39 -4.81 -14.99
CA TYR A 80 6.89 -4.92 -13.62
C TYR A 80 6.74 -6.33 -13.04
N SER A 81 7.08 -7.38 -13.80
CA SER A 81 6.91 -8.81 -13.46
C SER A 81 7.59 -9.26 -12.15
N LYS A 82 8.49 -8.45 -11.58
CA LYS A 82 9.11 -8.68 -10.26
C LYS A 82 8.15 -8.39 -9.09
N TYR A 83 7.04 -7.69 -9.38
CA TYR A 83 6.02 -7.35 -8.40
C TYR A 83 4.82 -8.29 -8.55
N TYR A 84 4.14 -8.54 -7.47
CA TYR A 84 2.94 -9.36 -7.36
C TYR A 84 1.91 -8.66 -6.48
N ARG A 85 0.74 -9.26 -6.27
CA ARG A 85 -0.36 -8.70 -5.47
C ARG A 85 -0.72 -7.29 -5.93
N TRP A 86 -0.98 -7.15 -7.22
CA TRP A 86 -1.33 -5.87 -7.81
C TRP A 86 -2.74 -5.46 -7.42
N ARG A 87 -2.87 -4.22 -6.98
CA ARG A 87 -4.13 -3.65 -6.49
C ARG A 87 -4.24 -2.19 -6.88
N LEU A 88 -5.49 -1.72 -7.01
CA LEU A 88 -5.79 -0.30 -6.91
C LEU A 88 -6.04 0.02 -5.44
N LEU A 89 -5.35 1.03 -4.92
CA LEU A 89 -5.55 1.55 -3.57
C LEU A 89 -6.22 2.90 -3.66
N ASN A 90 -7.47 2.98 -3.17
CA ASN A 90 -8.26 4.20 -3.13
C ASN A 90 -8.26 4.77 -1.71
N LEU A 91 -7.60 5.91 -1.52
CA LEU A 91 -7.65 6.66 -0.27
C LEU A 91 -8.56 7.86 -0.46
N ARG A 92 -9.77 7.77 0.12
CA ARG A 92 -10.79 8.81 0.01
C ARG A 92 -10.36 10.13 0.68
N PRO A 93 -10.99 11.27 0.31
CA PRO A 93 -10.75 12.55 0.95
C PRO A 93 -10.89 12.50 2.47
N GLY A 94 -9.98 13.18 3.18
CA GLY A 94 -9.98 13.27 4.64
C GLY A 94 -9.54 12.01 5.37
N LEU A 95 -9.13 10.93 4.67
CA LEU A 95 -8.74 9.68 5.30
C LEU A 95 -7.22 9.49 5.33
N SER A 96 -6.79 8.61 6.25
CA SER A 96 -5.43 8.11 6.33
C SER A 96 -5.43 6.60 6.61
N TYR A 97 -4.41 5.91 6.16
CA TYR A 97 -4.10 4.58 6.70
C TYR A 97 -3.44 4.73 8.08
N THR A 98 -3.60 3.72 8.93
CA THR A 98 -2.86 3.64 10.20
C THR A 98 -1.37 3.58 9.94
N VAL A 99 -0.58 4.12 10.85
CA VAL A 99 0.88 4.00 10.82
C VAL A 99 1.25 2.54 11.10
N HIS A 100 2.03 1.92 10.21
CA HIS A 100 2.37 0.51 10.29
C HIS A 100 3.67 0.16 9.55
N HIS A 101 4.13 -1.05 9.75
CA HIS A 101 5.10 -1.73 8.90
C HIS A 101 4.39 -2.80 8.09
N ASP A 102 4.81 -3.03 6.85
CA ASP A 102 4.27 -4.14 6.06
C ASP A 102 4.84 -5.49 6.45
N ASP A 103 6.03 -5.51 7.03
CA ASP A 103 6.72 -6.73 7.45
C ASP A 103 7.40 -6.56 8.81
N ARG A 104 7.71 -7.70 9.46
CA ARG A 104 8.54 -7.66 10.67
C ARG A 104 9.96 -7.21 10.29
N PRO A 105 10.55 -6.26 11.02
CA PRO A 105 11.93 -5.85 10.79
C PRO A 105 12.87 -7.07 10.86
N GLY A 106 13.81 -7.18 9.92
CA GLY A 106 14.97 -8.04 10.06
C GLY A 106 15.15 -9.22 9.11
N SER A 107 14.12 -9.71 8.43
CA SER A 107 14.29 -10.88 7.56
C SER A 107 14.28 -10.55 6.06
N ARG A 108 13.59 -9.50 5.67
CA ARG A 108 13.44 -9.06 4.28
C ARG A 108 12.93 -7.63 4.23
N ARG A 109 13.17 -6.95 3.13
CA ARG A 109 12.59 -5.62 2.87
C ARG A 109 11.38 -5.77 1.97
N ASN A 110 10.27 -5.23 2.42
CA ASN A 110 9.07 -5.12 1.61
C ASN A 110 9.16 -3.82 0.78
N LYS A 111 9.04 -3.96 -0.53
CA LYS A 111 9.04 -2.88 -1.49
C LYS A 111 7.68 -2.79 -2.17
N ARG A 112 7.14 -1.60 -2.26
CA ARG A 112 5.91 -1.35 -3.01
C ARG A 112 6.19 -0.43 -4.17
N LEU A 113 5.81 -0.87 -5.37
CA LEU A 113 5.71 0.00 -6.52
C LEU A 113 4.43 0.80 -6.40
N HIS A 114 4.49 2.10 -6.61
CA HIS A 114 3.35 2.99 -6.69
C HIS A 114 3.33 3.71 -8.03
N ILE A 115 2.23 3.59 -8.75
CA ILE A 115 1.91 4.39 -9.93
C ILE A 115 0.68 5.22 -9.60
N PRO A 116 0.82 6.55 -9.38
CA PRO A 116 -0.29 7.44 -9.10
C PRO A 116 -1.20 7.58 -10.31
N ILE A 117 -2.45 7.14 -10.20
CA ILE A 117 -3.49 7.23 -11.23
C ILE A 117 -4.35 8.48 -11.05
N VAL A 118 -4.75 8.72 -9.79
CA VAL A 118 -5.40 9.94 -9.36
C VAL A 118 -4.69 10.41 -8.10
N THR A 119 -4.29 11.67 -8.08
CA THR A 119 -3.63 12.26 -6.91
C THR A 119 -3.98 13.75 -6.80
N ASN A 120 -3.69 14.35 -5.67
CA ASN A 120 -3.85 15.78 -5.41
C ASN A 120 -2.72 16.27 -4.50
N TRP A 121 -2.49 17.58 -4.45
CA TRP A 121 -1.38 18.20 -3.72
C TRP A 121 -1.40 17.98 -2.20
N ASN A 122 -2.54 17.56 -1.64
CA ASN A 122 -2.71 17.29 -0.22
C ASN A 122 -2.70 15.78 0.10
N ALA A 123 -2.28 14.94 -0.87
CA ALA A 123 -2.14 13.50 -0.68
C ALA A 123 -0.66 13.11 -0.58
N PHE A 124 -0.30 12.44 0.53
CA PHE A 124 1.09 12.13 0.85
C PHE A 124 1.27 10.66 1.20
N PHE A 125 2.46 10.16 0.91
CA PHE A 125 3.03 8.99 1.54
C PHE A 125 3.98 9.48 2.63
N CYS A 126 3.86 8.93 3.84
CA CYS A 126 4.56 9.44 5.01
C CYS A 126 5.47 8.36 5.60
N TYR A 127 6.70 8.72 5.89
CA TYR A 127 7.59 7.94 6.75
C TYR A 127 7.66 8.56 8.12
N HIS A 128 7.59 7.72 9.14
CA HIS A 128 7.71 8.11 10.53
C HIS A 128 9.05 7.68 11.08
N THR A 129 9.77 8.60 11.71
CA THR A 129 10.97 8.28 12.46
C THR A 129 10.55 8.09 13.91
N TYR A 130 10.75 6.88 14.42
CA TYR A 130 10.57 6.63 15.84
C TYR A 130 11.73 7.28 16.59
N VAL A 131 11.40 8.06 17.61
CA VAL A 131 12.38 8.58 18.57
C VAL A 131 12.13 7.87 19.90
N PRO A 132 13.18 7.30 20.53
CA PRO A 132 13.05 6.61 21.83
C PRO A 132 12.32 7.47 22.85
N ALA A 133 11.63 6.85 23.81
CA ALA A 133 10.65 7.42 24.74
C ALA A 133 11.10 8.64 25.58
N HIS A 134 12.34 9.07 25.50
CA HIS A 134 12.89 10.23 26.22
C HIS A 134 12.93 11.51 25.37
N ASN A 135 12.68 11.42 24.06
CA ASN A 135 12.58 12.57 23.16
C ASN A 135 11.23 12.52 22.46
N LEU A 136 10.31 13.41 22.77
CA LEU A 136 8.96 13.51 22.22
C LEU A 136 8.92 13.98 20.75
N GLU A 137 10.04 14.07 20.07
CA GLU A 137 10.13 14.52 18.70
C GLU A 137 10.06 13.35 17.73
N SER A 138 8.85 12.91 17.37
CA SER A 138 8.67 12.09 16.19
C SER A 138 8.71 12.98 14.94
N THR A 139 9.62 12.70 14.00
CA THR A 139 9.61 13.40 12.71
C THR A 139 8.86 12.61 11.66
N VAL A 140 8.00 13.29 10.92
CA VAL A 140 7.29 12.73 9.79
C VAL A 140 7.83 13.33 8.50
N LYS A 141 8.26 12.48 7.56
CA LYS A 141 8.65 12.91 6.22
C LYS A 141 7.49 12.68 5.27
N TYR A 142 6.98 13.74 4.70
CA TYR A 142 5.90 13.75 3.71
C TYR A 142 6.48 13.65 2.30
N HIS A 143 5.95 12.72 1.50
CA HIS A 143 6.30 12.56 0.10
C HIS A 143 5.05 12.66 -0.76
N HIS A 144 4.95 13.71 -1.56
CA HIS A 144 3.92 13.80 -2.58
C HIS A 144 4.33 12.94 -3.78
N LEU A 145 3.59 11.86 -4.04
CA LEU A 145 3.81 11.01 -5.22
C LEU A 145 3.03 11.60 -6.40
N LYS A 146 3.75 12.24 -7.31
CA LYS A 146 3.18 12.99 -8.42
C LYS A 146 2.60 12.07 -9.49
N TYR A 147 1.53 12.52 -10.11
CA TYR A 147 1.05 11.95 -11.37
C TYR A 147 2.15 12.01 -12.45
N GLY A 148 2.17 11.05 -13.34
CA GLY A 148 3.19 10.98 -14.39
C GLY A 148 4.46 10.22 -14.03
N ASN A 149 4.65 9.83 -12.76
CA ASN A 149 5.87 9.18 -12.29
C ASN A 149 5.58 7.81 -11.67
N VAL A 150 6.61 6.98 -11.61
CA VAL A 150 6.60 5.67 -10.94
C VAL A 150 7.54 5.69 -9.75
N TYR A 151 7.10 5.17 -8.62
CA TYR A 151 7.87 5.20 -7.38
C TYR A 151 8.00 3.82 -6.76
N GLU A 152 9.16 3.54 -6.18
CA GLU A 152 9.35 2.41 -5.28
C GLU A 152 9.51 2.91 -3.85
N ALA A 153 8.65 2.45 -2.95
CA ALA A 153 8.68 2.74 -1.53
C ALA A 153 9.15 1.54 -0.73
N ASP A 154 10.07 1.75 0.22
CA ASP A 154 10.48 0.74 1.20
C ASP A 154 9.51 0.75 2.37
N THR A 155 8.55 -0.17 2.37
CA THR A 155 7.48 -0.26 3.38
C THR A 155 7.84 -1.13 4.59
N SER A 156 9.10 -1.56 4.68
CA SER A 156 9.66 -2.11 5.93
C SER A 156 9.92 -1.04 7.00
N TYR A 157 9.94 0.24 6.62
CA TYR A 157 9.95 1.36 7.55
C TYR A 157 8.54 1.74 7.98
N LEU A 158 8.43 2.36 9.15
CA LEU A 158 7.17 2.89 9.68
C LEU A 158 6.59 3.91 8.71
N HIS A 159 5.38 3.64 8.21
CA HIS A 159 4.78 4.47 7.20
C HIS A 159 3.26 4.49 7.26
N ASN A 160 2.68 5.48 6.61
CA ASN A 160 1.27 5.52 6.27
C ASN A 160 1.04 6.35 4.99
N ALA A 161 -0.21 6.47 4.58
CA ALA A 161 -0.62 7.42 3.56
C ALA A 161 -1.78 8.26 4.09
N ILE A 162 -1.80 9.54 3.70
CA ILE A 162 -2.78 10.54 4.14
C ILE A 162 -3.32 11.22 2.89
N ASN A 163 -4.62 11.50 2.87
CA ASN A 163 -5.24 12.34 1.86
C ASN A 163 -6.07 13.44 2.55
N TRP A 164 -5.50 14.63 2.66
CA TRP A 164 -6.17 15.82 3.18
C TRP A 164 -6.86 16.64 2.10
N GLY A 165 -6.81 16.16 0.85
CA GLY A 165 -7.46 16.82 -0.29
C GLY A 165 -8.97 16.60 -0.32
N LYS A 166 -9.58 17.15 -1.36
CA LYS A 166 -11.02 17.00 -1.65
C LYS A 166 -11.30 15.90 -2.66
N GLU A 167 -10.27 15.44 -3.38
CA GLU A 167 -10.35 14.41 -4.41
C GLU A 167 -9.76 13.08 -3.89
N PRO A 168 -10.21 11.94 -4.39
CA PRO A 168 -9.64 10.65 -4.03
C PRO A 168 -8.18 10.54 -4.48
N ARG A 169 -7.41 9.68 -3.81
CA ARG A 169 -6.07 9.29 -4.22
C ARG A 169 -6.10 7.81 -4.61
N VAL A 170 -5.94 7.54 -5.91
CA VAL A 170 -5.92 6.19 -6.46
C VAL A 170 -4.54 5.87 -7.01
N HIS A 171 -3.92 4.82 -6.48
CA HIS A 171 -2.63 4.33 -6.96
C HIS A 171 -2.76 2.88 -7.41
N LEU A 172 -2.11 2.54 -8.52
CA LEU A 172 -1.80 1.16 -8.87
C LEU A 172 -0.58 0.73 -8.05
N VAL A 173 -0.69 -0.37 -7.30
CA VAL A 173 0.33 -0.80 -6.35
C VAL A 173 0.65 -2.28 -6.50
N GLY A 174 1.94 -2.58 -6.70
CA GLY A 174 2.49 -3.95 -6.66
C GLY A 174 3.45 -4.12 -5.48
N VAL A 175 3.70 -5.35 -5.09
CA VAL A 175 4.57 -5.70 -3.95
C VAL A 175 5.72 -6.59 -4.41
N ARG A 176 6.93 -6.35 -3.90
CA ARG A 176 8.05 -7.30 -4.01
C ARG A 176 8.84 -7.37 -2.70
N TYR A 177 9.54 -8.47 -2.51
CA TYR A 177 10.46 -8.62 -1.39
C TYR A 177 11.91 -8.65 -1.86
N GLU A 178 12.77 -7.97 -1.12
CA GLU A 178 14.22 -8.08 -1.23
C GLU A 178 14.77 -8.91 -0.07
N LYS A 179 15.60 -9.92 -0.36
CA LYS A 179 16.39 -10.58 0.67
C LYS A 179 17.45 -9.59 1.16
N VAL A 180 17.50 -9.35 2.44
CA VAL A 180 18.55 -8.54 3.06
C VAL A 180 19.51 -9.49 3.75
N ALA A 181 20.82 -9.36 3.46
CA ALA A 181 21.83 -9.97 4.30
C ALA A 181 21.78 -9.27 5.68
N VAL A 182 21.23 -9.95 6.66
CA VAL A 182 21.11 -9.41 8.03
C VAL A 182 22.49 -9.44 8.67
N LYS A 183 23.08 -8.26 8.95
CA LYS A 183 24.26 -8.17 9.81
C LYS A 183 23.81 -8.38 11.25
N LEU A 184 24.56 -9.14 12.04
CA LEU A 184 24.25 -9.43 13.46
C LEU A 184 23.98 -8.16 14.29
N GLN A 185 24.69 -7.06 13.99
CA GLN A 185 24.46 -5.76 14.64
C GLN A 185 23.07 -5.15 14.37
N ASP A 186 22.49 -5.41 13.20
CA ASP A 186 21.13 -4.94 12.88
C ASP A 186 20.07 -5.72 13.68
N GLN A 187 20.36 -6.96 14.10
CA GLN A 187 19.46 -7.79 14.92
C GLN A 187 19.37 -7.29 16.37
N GLU A 188 20.46 -6.83 16.97
CA GLU A 188 20.44 -6.28 18.33
C GLU A 188 19.68 -4.96 18.40
N GLN A 189 19.93 -4.04 17.45
CA GLN A 189 19.20 -2.78 17.34
C GLN A 189 17.72 -2.98 17.06
N GLN A 190 17.36 -3.99 16.25
CA GLN A 190 15.98 -4.33 15.96
C GLN A 190 15.28 -5.01 17.14
N SER A 191 15.99 -5.84 17.91
CA SER A 191 15.47 -6.46 19.13
C SER A 191 15.13 -5.39 20.19
N GLU A 192 15.99 -4.38 20.34
CA GLU A 192 15.75 -3.27 21.23
C GLU A 192 14.60 -2.37 20.77
N TYR A 193 14.51 -2.12 19.46
CA TYR A 193 13.40 -1.42 18.83
C TYR A 193 12.06 -2.16 19.03
N MET A 194 12.02 -3.48 18.90
CA MET A 194 10.80 -4.28 19.07
C MET A 194 10.35 -4.39 20.53
N LYS A 195 11.29 -4.42 21.50
CA LYS A 195 10.96 -4.42 22.94
C LYS A 195 10.23 -3.15 23.38
N ASN A 196 10.47 -2.03 22.67
CA ASN A 196 9.79 -0.76 22.93
C ASN A 196 8.44 -0.62 22.21
N PHE A 197 8.07 -1.58 21.33
CA PHE A 197 6.82 -1.56 20.58
C PHE A 197 5.64 -2.31 21.24
N ASP A 198 5.91 -3.09 22.29
CA ASP A 198 4.86 -3.75 23.10
C ASP A 198 4.09 -2.76 24.01
N LEU A 199 4.37 -1.47 23.89
CA LEU A 199 3.56 -0.43 24.51
C LEU A 199 2.24 -0.31 23.74
N GLU A 200 1.13 -0.61 24.42
CA GLU A 200 -0.22 -0.44 23.87
C GLU A 200 -0.41 0.96 23.26
N PRO A 201 -1.01 1.04 22.06
CA PRO A 201 -1.28 2.35 21.46
C PRO A 201 -2.18 3.18 22.39
N PRO A 202 -2.00 4.50 22.46
CA PRO A 202 -2.83 5.38 23.28
C PRO A 202 -4.32 5.11 23.03
N ALA A 203 -5.11 5.08 24.09
CA ALA A 203 -6.51 4.66 24.15
C ALA A 203 -7.43 5.33 23.09
N GLY A 204 -7.06 6.51 22.56
CA GLY A 204 -7.83 7.25 21.55
C GLY A 204 -7.82 6.63 20.15
N ILE A 205 -6.83 5.79 19.79
CA ILE A 205 -6.75 5.16 18.46
C ILE A 205 -7.68 3.95 18.34
N ARG A 206 -7.99 3.28 19.45
CA ARG A 206 -8.92 2.13 19.49
C ARG A 206 -10.38 2.53 19.19
N THR A 207 -10.76 3.78 19.35
CA THR A 207 -12.14 4.24 19.21
C THR A 207 -12.59 4.28 17.75
N LEU A 208 -11.69 4.64 16.82
CA LEU A 208 -12.01 4.71 15.39
C LEU A 208 -12.14 3.32 14.75
N GLU A 209 -11.32 2.36 15.12
CA GLU A 209 -11.44 0.97 14.61
C GLU A 209 -12.73 0.29 15.12
N ARG A 210 -13.15 0.53 16.35
CA ARG A 210 -14.42 0.01 16.90
C ARG A 210 -15.65 0.62 16.22
N GLN A 211 -15.63 1.91 15.88
CA GLN A 211 -16.76 2.56 15.22
C GLN A 211 -16.98 2.06 13.79
N VAL A 212 -15.91 1.77 13.06
CA VAL A 212 -16.00 1.20 11.70
C VAL A 212 -16.51 -0.25 11.75
N THR A 213 -16.05 -1.04 12.70
CA THR A 213 -16.46 -2.45 12.84
C THR A 213 -17.92 -2.58 13.32
N GLN A 214 -18.39 -1.69 14.20
CA GLN A 214 -19.79 -1.69 14.65
C GLN A 214 -20.76 -1.24 13.55
N LYS A 215 -20.37 -0.30 12.68
CA LYS A 215 -21.22 0.13 11.58
C LYS A 215 -21.42 -0.98 10.53
N LEU A 216 -20.41 -1.80 10.28
CA LEU A 216 -20.48 -2.94 9.35
C LEU A 216 -21.24 -4.16 9.92
N SER A 217 -21.44 -4.24 11.24
CA SER A 217 -22.20 -5.34 11.88
C SER A 217 -23.68 -5.03 12.08
N ASN A 218 -24.09 -3.76 12.00
CA ASN A 218 -25.48 -3.33 12.16
C ASN A 218 -26.25 -3.18 10.84
N ASP A 219 -25.59 -3.34 9.69
CA ASP A 219 -26.18 -3.29 8.34
C ASP A 219 -26.40 -4.69 7.73
N LYS A 220 -26.58 -5.73 8.60
CA LYS A 220 -26.96 -7.09 8.19
C LYS A 220 -28.30 -7.49 8.75
#